data_afdd4570a9d09ef441674166a2171591
#
_entry.id   afdd4570a9d09ef441674166a2171591
#
_cell.length_a   1.000
_cell.length_b   1.000
_cell.length_c   1.000
_cell.angle_alpha   90.00
_cell.angle_beta   90.00
_cell.angle_gamma   90.00
#
_symmetry.space_group_name_H-M   'P 1'
#
loop_
_entity.id
_entity.type
_entity.pdbx_description
1 polymer ?
#
loop_
_entity_poly.entity_id
_entity_poly.type
_entity_poly.pdbx_seq_one_letter_code
_entity_poly.pdbx_strand_id
1 'polypeptide(L)'
;MEVFSSAHVRQLLHNKFVVVLGDSIQRSVYKDLVKFLQTDNFLSDAQLRRKGEFSFENDSLVEGGQMNKMHNGTTFREVRQYRSGHHLVRFYFLTRVYSAYLESILADFQSGPQPDVLILNSCIWDLDRYTDQRLEDYKTNLERLFQRLKEVLSPQCLIIWNTTMPAGYRNSEVPENSAHNLRENVIQGNFFSATVADFHTLDMLDMHYHFRSDLHLRCRDGVHWNPVAHRKYTQILLTHIAASWGIELPKGVMPEASPLHAASTEDHKPVQ
;
A
#
# COMPACT_ATOMS: atom_id res chain seq x y z
N MET A 1 13.79 -13.80 6.08
CA MET A 1 12.73 -12.80 6.39
C MET A 1 11.88 -13.42 7.48
N GLU A 2 11.71 -12.74 8.59
CA GLU A 2 10.83 -13.22 9.64
C GLU A 2 9.39 -13.24 9.12
N VAL A 3 8.66 -14.31 9.36
CA VAL A 3 7.29 -14.47 8.88
C VAL A 3 6.33 -14.17 10.02
N PHE A 4 5.64 -13.05 9.95
CA PHE A 4 4.57 -12.74 10.89
C PHE A 4 3.41 -13.72 10.70
N SER A 5 2.80 -14.12 11.80
CA SER A 5 1.46 -14.71 11.83
C SER A 5 0.44 -13.65 12.26
N SER A 6 -0.85 -13.93 12.08
CA SER A 6 -1.94 -13.06 12.54
C SER A 6 -1.87 -12.78 14.06
N ALA A 7 -1.37 -13.74 14.85
CA ALA A 7 -1.14 -13.55 16.28
C ALA A 7 -0.05 -12.51 16.54
N HIS A 8 1.07 -12.56 15.79
CA HIS A 8 2.15 -11.58 15.90
C HIS A 8 1.69 -10.18 15.49
N VAL A 9 0.87 -10.09 14.43
CA VAL A 9 0.32 -8.80 13.96
C VAL A 9 -0.58 -8.19 15.03
N ARG A 10 -1.47 -8.99 15.63
CA ARG A 10 -2.33 -8.52 16.72
C ARG A 10 -1.53 -8.06 17.94
N GLN A 11 -0.46 -8.74 18.27
CA GLN A 11 0.42 -8.35 19.38
C GLN A 11 1.17 -7.06 19.08
N LEU A 12 1.79 -6.95 17.90
CA LEU A 12 2.56 -5.79 17.48
C LEU A 12 1.70 -4.52 17.45
N LEU A 13 0.49 -4.62 16.91
CA LEU A 13 -0.42 -3.48 16.73
C LEU A 13 -1.47 -3.34 17.84
N HIS A 14 -1.26 -4.01 18.98
CA HIS A 14 -2.18 -3.93 20.13
C HIS A 14 -2.30 -2.50 20.65
N ASN A 15 -3.52 -1.99 20.73
CA ASN A 15 -3.84 -0.61 21.12
C ASN A 15 -3.13 0.46 20.24
N LYS A 16 -2.90 0.15 18.98
CA LYS A 16 -2.33 1.07 18.00
C LYS A 16 -3.36 1.56 17.02
N PHE A 17 -3.26 2.84 16.68
CA PHE A 17 -3.98 3.44 15.57
C PHE A 17 -3.06 3.54 14.36
N VAL A 18 -3.35 2.74 13.34
CA VAL A 18 -2.61 2.68 12.07
C VAL A 18 -3.42 3.39 10.99
N VAL A 19 -2.79 4.30 10.28
CA VAL A 19 -3.39 5.00 9.14
C VAL A 19 -2.63 4.66 7.88
N VAL A 20 -3.36 4.36 6.81
CA VAL A 20 -2.82 4.09 5.47
C VAL A 20 -3.35 5.15 4.50
N LEU A 21 -2.46 5.89 3.85
CA LEU A 21 -2.79 6.91 2.87
C LEU A 21 -2.23 6.53 1.49
N GLY A 22 -3.04 6.61 0.46
CA GLY A 22 -2.58 6.38 -0.92
C GLY A 22 -3.66 5.91 -1.88
N ASP A 23 -3.24 5.40 -3.00
CA ASP A 23 -4.09 4.98 -4.12
C ASP A 23 -4.62 3.53 -3.98
N SER A 24 -4.94 2.91 -5.11
CA SER A 24 -5.44 1.52 -5.16
C SER A 24 -4.45 0.49 -4.61
N ILE A 25 -3.14 0.75 -4.70
CA ILE A 25 -2.12 -0.14 -4.13
C ILE A 25 -2.19 -0.08 -2.60
N GLN A 26 -2.26 1.12 -2.03
CA GLN A 26 -2.39 1.30 -0.58
C GLN A 26 -3.74 0.80 -0.05
N ARG A 27 -4.83 0.87 -0.84
CA ARG A 27 -6.08 0.18 -0.49
C ARG A 27 -5.89 -1.33 -0.38
N SER A 28 -5.12 -1.92 -1.27
CA SER A 28 -4.81 -3.36 -1.21
C SER A 28 -3.94 -3.71 -0.01
N VAL A 29 -2.97 -2.86 0.35
CA VAL A 29 -2.17 -2.99 1.58
C VAL A 29 -3.06 -2.92 2.81
N TYR A 30 -3.96 -1.93 2.89
CA TYR A 30 -4.95 -1.84 3.95
C TYR A 30 -5.80 -3.11 4.05
N LYS A 31 -6.33 -3.60 2.93
CA LYS A 31 -7.13 -4.83 2.90
C LYS A 31 -6.35 -6.05 3.38
N ASP A 32 -5.09 -6.19 2.96
CA ASP A 32 -4.25 -7.30 3.42
C ASP A 32 -3.95 -7.19 4.93
N LEU A 33 -3.64 -6.01 5.44
CA LEU A 33 -3.41 -5.78 6.86
C LEU A 33 -4.66 -6.12 7.70
N VAL A 34 -5.84 -5.66 7.28
CA VAL A 34 -7.12 -5.96 7.96
C VAL A 34 -7.40 -7.47 7.96
N LYS A 35 -7.15 -8.15 6.85
CA LYS A 35 -7.29 -9.60 6.78
C LYS A 35 -6.27 -10.32 7.66
N PHE A 36 -5.03 -9.85 7.66
CA PHE A 36 -3.95 -10.43 8.43
C PHE A 36 -4.10 -10.23 9.95
N LEU A 37 -4.72 -9.15 10.39
CA LEU A 37 -5.14 -8.99 11.80
C LEU A 37 -6.14 -10.06 12.26
N GLN A 38 -6.90 -10.65 11.35
CA GLN A 38 -7.96 -11.60 11.66
C GLN A 38 -7.55 -13.05 11.40
N THR A 39 -6.85 -13.30 10.31
CA THR A 39 -6.47 -14.66 9.86
C THR A 39 -5.13 -14.64 9.15
N ASP A 40 -4.48 -15.81 9.05
CA ASP A 40 -3.26 -15.98 8.24
C ASP A 40 -3.54 -16.13 6.73
N ASN A 41 -4.80 -16.17 6.33
CA ASN A 41 -5.19 -16.34 4.93
C ASN A 41 -4.82 -15.13 4.08
N PHE A 42 -4.44 -15.40 2.84
CA PHE A 42 -4.23 -14.36 1.82
C PHE A 42 -5.56 -13.77 1.35
N LEU A 43 -5.49 -12.57 0.78
CA LEU A 43 -6.57 -12.04 -0.02
C LEU A 43 -6.80 -12.94 -1.25
N SER A 44 -8.03 -13.04 -1.71
CA SER A 44 -8.31 -13.58 -3.05
C SER A 44 -8.17 -12.48 -4.10
N ASP A 45 -7.95 -12.86 -5.36
CA ASP A 45 -7.97 -11.92 -6.49
C ASP A 45 -9.29 -11.15 -6.59
N ALA A 46 -10.40 -11.79 -6.26
CA ALA A 46 -11.71 -11.16 -6.24
C ALA A 46 -11.80 -10.06 -5.15
N GLN A 47 -11.24 -10.32 -3.97
CA GLN A 47 -11.18 -9.34 -2.87
C GLN A 47 -10.30 -8.14 -3.22
N LEU A 48 -9.16 -8.36 -3.90
CA LEU A 48 -8.29 -7.26 -4.36
C LEU A 48 -8.96 -6.37 -5.39
N ARG A 49 -9.67 -6.96 -6.35
CA ARG A 49 -10.34 -6.22 -7.44
C ARG A 49 -11.62 -5.52 -6.98
N ARG A 50 -12.27 -6.05 -5.95
CA ARG A 50 -13.53 -5.50 -5.46
C ARG A 50 -13.30 -4.12 -4.84
N LYS A 51 -14.17 -3.19 -5.20
CA LYS A 51 -14.18 -1.82 -4.70
C LYS A 51 -15.63 -1.35 -4.55
N GLY A 52 -15.86 -0.40 -3.64
CA GLY A 52 -17.19 0.17 -3.41
C GLY A 52 -18.10 -0.65 -2.51
N GLU A 53 -17.58 -1.71 -1.87
CA GLU A 53 -18.30 -2.47 -0.86
C GLU A 53 -18.45 -1.67 0.46
N PHE A 54 -19.62 -1.78 1.11
CA PHE A 54 -19.87 -1.12 2.41
C PHE A 54 -19.04 -1.71 3.54
N SER A 55 -18.72 -3.00 3.48
CA SER A 55 -17.88 -3.68 4.44
C SER A 55 -16.98 -4.70 3.76
N PHE A 56 -15.74 -4.79 4.20
CA PHE A 56 -14.73 -5.77 3.83
C PHE A 56 -14.10 -6.33 5.13
N GLU A 57 -14.22 -7.66 5.35
CA GLU A 57 -13.61 -8.34 6.52
C GLU A 57 -13.88 -7.55 7.83
N ASN A 58 -15.15 -7.23 8.07
CA ASN A 58 -15.63 -6.48 9.25
C ASN A 58 -15.13 -5.01 9.33
N ASP A 59 -14.62 -4.43 8.26
CA ASP A 59 -14.42 -2.99 8.19
C ASP A 59 -15.72 -2.25 7.84
N SER A 60 -15.67 -0.93 7.83
CA SER A 60 -16.76 -0.06 7.39
C SER A 60 -16.26 0.95 6.37
N LEU A 61 -17.04 1.17 5.32
CA LEU A 61 -16.90 2.33 4.46
C LEU A 61 -17.45 3.56 5.18
N VAL A 62 -16.58 4.46 5.60
CA VAL A 62 -16.94 5.63 6.42
C VAL A 62 -17.37 6.80 5.54
N GLU A 63 -16.66 7.04 4.43
CA GLU A 63 -16.94 8.14 3.50
C GLU A 63 -16.61 7.76 2.06
N GLY A 64 -17.42 8.24 1.12
CA GLY A 64 -17.16 8.11 -0.32
C GLY A 64 -17.06 6.66 -0.80
N GLY A 65 -16.36 6.45 -1.90
CA GLY A 65 -15.97 5.12 -2.39
C GLY A 65 -17.09 4.15 -2.74
N GLN A 66 -18.35 4.59 -2.72
CA GLN A 66 -19.52 3.73 -2.98
C GLN A 66 -19.53 3.27 -4.44
N MET A 67 -19.99 2.05 -4.67
CA MET A 67 -20.19 1.51 -6.01
C MET A 67 -21.06 2.47 -6.84
N ASN A 68 -20.75 2.65 -8.11
CA ASN A 68 -21.36 3.57 -9.05
C ASN A 68 -21.15 5.09 -8.78
N LYS A 69 -20.46 5.46 -7.68
CA LYS A 69 -20.05 6.85 -7.39
C LYS A 69 -18.55 7.04 -7.49
N MET A 70 -17.84 6.06 -7.97
CA MET A 70 -16.38 6.10 -8.12
C MET A 70 -16.00 6.89 -9.38
N HIS A 71 -14.99 7.75 -9.25
CA HIS A 71 -14.43 8.54 -10.35
C HIS A 71 -12.91 8.70 -10.21
N ASN A 72 -12.28 9.20 -11.25
CA ASN A 72 -10.82 9.37 -11.30
C ASN A 72 -10.38 10.82 -11.06
N GLY A 73 -11.26 11.66 -10.51
CA GLY A 73 -10.96 13.06 -10.25
C GLY A 73 -10.14 13.29 -8.97
N THR A 74 -9.55 14.48 -8.87
CA THR A 74 -8.79 14.92 -7.68
C THR A 74 -9.64 15.06 -6.42
N THR A 75 -10.96 15.09 -6.59
CA THR A 75 -11.95 15.18 -5.50
C THR A 75 -12.46 13.81 -5.05
N PHE A 76 -11.94 12.72 -5.61
CA PHE A 76 -12.34 11.38 -5.18
C PHE A 76 -11.96 11.15 -3.72
N ARG A 77 -12.91 10.63 -2.96
CA ARG A 77 -12.74 10.28 -1.54
C ARG A 77 -13.22 8.87 -1.30
N GLU A 78 -12.45 8.13 -0.53
CA GLU A 78 -12.83 6.84 0.04
C GLU A 78 -12.15 6.73 1.39
N VAL A 79 -12.94 6.59 2.46
CA VAL A 79 -12.42 6.37 3.81
C VAL A 79 -12.98 5.05 4.32
N ARG A 80 -12.07 4.15 4.69
CA ARG A 80 -12.42 2.85 5.28
C ARG A 80 -11.84 2.73 6.67
N GLN A 81 -12.51 2.02 7.55
CA GLN A 81 -12.06 1.81 8.91
C GLN A 81 -12.36 0.41 9.39
N TYR A 82 -11.32 -0.28 9.83
CA TYR A 82 -11.43 -1.49 10.64
C TYR A 82 -11.23 -1.15 12.11
N ARG A 83 -12.11 -1.68 12.95
CA ARG A 83 -12.01 -1.52 14.41
C ARG A 83 -12.33 -2.83 15.11
N SER A 84 -11.48 -3.22 16.04
CA SER A 84 -11.74 -4.28 17.02
C SER A 84 -11.63 -3.74 18.45
N GLY A 85 -11.66 -4.61 19.46
CA GLY A 85 -11.46 -4.18 20.85
C GLY A 85 -10.12 -3.49 21.10
N HIS A 86 -9.08 -3.84 20.32
CA HIS A 86 -7.70 -3.39 20.55
C HIS A 86 -6.98 -2.92 19.29
N HIS A 87 -7.65 -2.80 18.15
CA HIS A 87 -7.01 -2.39 16.90
C HIS A 87 -7.87 -1.37 16.19
N LEU A 88 -7.23 -0.34 15.66
CA LEU A 88 -7.85 0.65 14.80
C LEU A 88 -6.97 0.85 13.56
N VAL A 89 -7.50 0.53 12.39
CA VAL A 89 -6.83 0.75 11.11
C VAL A 89 -7.74 1.58 10.22
N ARG A 90 -7.26 2.70 9.71
CA ARG A 90 -8.02 3.57 8.83
C ARG A 90 -7.28 3.78 7.53
N PHE A 91 -8.01 3.78 6.43
CA PHE A 91 -7.51 4.03 5.09
C PHE A 91 -8.18 5.26 4.51
N TYR A 92 -7.39 6.13 3.87
CA TYR A 92 -7.85 7.25 3.08
C TYR A 92 -7.28 7.14 1.67
N PHE A 93 -8.16 7.15 0.67
CA PHE A 93 -7.73 7.12 -0.73
C PHE A 93 -7.22 8.50 -1.15
N LEU A 94 -5.96 8.55 -1.56
CA LEU A 94 -5.37 9.76 -2.14
C LEU A 94 -5.17 9.60 -3.64
N THR A 95 -5.55 10.62 -4.39
CA THR A 95 -5.25 10.74 -5.83
C THR A 95 -4.08 11.69 -6.10
N ARG A 96 -3.69 12.48 -5.12
CA ARG A 96 -2.53 13.38 -5.14
C ARG A 96 -1.78 13.33 -3.83
N VAL A 97 -0.46 13.46 -3.92
CA VAL A 97 0.40 13.49 -2.74
C VAL A 97 0.08 14.67 -1.83
N TYR A 98 -0.32 15.82 -2.38
CA TYR A 98 -0.79 16.99 -1.63
C TYR A 98 -2.01 17.62 -2.28
N SER A 99 -3.04 17.94 -1.48
CA SER A 99 -4.29 18.52 -1.94
C SER A 99 -5.08 19.12 -0.77
N ALA A 100 -6.14 19.88 -1.07
CA ALA A 100 -7.09 20.34 -0.06
C ALA A 100 -7.75 19.18 0.71
N TYR A 101 -7.92 18.02 0.08
CA TYR A 101 -8.43 16.83 0.75
C TYR A 101 -7.43 16.29 1.78
N LEU A 102 -6.12 16.26 1.45
CA LEU A 102 -5.10 15.89 2.44
C LEU A 102 -5.14 16.84 3.67
N GLU A 103 -5.26 18.15 3.46
CA GLU A 103 -5.38 19.11 4.57
C GLU A 103 -6.61 18.82 5.44
N SER A 104 -7.73 18.40 4.85
CA SER A 104 -8.89 17.98 5.67
C SER A 104 -8.60 16.72 6.51
N ILE A 105 -7.82 15.78 5.99
CA ILE A 105 -7.37 14.59 6.76
C ILE A 105 -6.43 15.01 7.90
N LEU A 106 -5.52 15.93 7.64
CA LEU A 106 -4.62 16.45 8.68
C LEU A 106 -5.38 17.21 9.77
N ALA A 107 -6.42 17.95 9.41
CA ALA A 107 -7.30 18.61 10.37
C ALA A 107 -8.06 17.60 11.27
N ASP A 108 -8.47 16.45 10.72
CA ASP A 108 -9.05 15.36 11.52
C ASP A 108 -8.06 14.82 12.56
N PHE A 109 -6.78 14.73 12.22
CA PHE A 109 -5.74 14.29 13.18
C PHE A 109 -5.44 15.36 14.23
N GLN A 110 -5.54 16.63 13.89
CA GLN A 110 -5.36 17.73 14.87
C GLN A 110 -6.50 17.78 15.89
N SER A 111 -7.74 17.48 15.46
CA SER A 111 -8.92 17.57 16.32
C SER A 111 -9.33 16.23 16.96
N GLY A 112 -8.76 15.11 16.50
CA GLY A 112 -9.11 13.76 16.89
C GLY A 112 -7.91 12.94 17.40
N PRO A 113 -8.04 11.61 17.38
CA PRO A 113 -6.95 10.74 17.79
C PRO A 113 -5.79 10.83 16.78
N GLN A 114 -4.58 10.96 17.31
CA GLN A 114 -3.35 10.93 16.54
C GLN A 114 -2.98 9.49 16.16
N PRO A 115 -2.52 9.23 14.93
CA PRO A 115 -2.02 7.90 14.58
C PRO A 115 -0.70 7.57 15.31
N ASP A 116 -0.56 6.29 15.70
CA ASP A 116 0.73 5.74 16.14
C ASP A 116 1.64 5.45 14.94
N VAL A 117 1.04 5.01 13.82
CA VAL A 117 1.75 4.71 12.56
C VAL A 117 0.99 5.33 11.39
N LEU A 118 1.71 6.06 10.57
CA LEU A 118 1.21 6.58 9.29
C LEU A 118 2.00 5.98 8.14
N ILE A 119 1.33 5.19 7.31
CA ILE A 119 1.88 4.52 6.13
C ILE A 119 1.39 5.27 4.90
N LEU A 120 2.28 5.75 4.06
CA LEU A 120 1.87 6.51 2.89
C LEU A 120 2.73 6.23 1.64
N ASN A 121 2.07 6.35 0.51
CA ASN A 121 2.66 6.32 -0.82
C ASN A 121 1.80 7.15 -1.77
N SER A 122 2.45 7.86 -2.66
CA SER A 122 1.81 8.48 -3.82
C SER A 122 2.87 8.70 -4.88
N CYS A 123 2.56 8.37 -6.12
CA CYS A 123 3.41 8.64 -7.27
C CYS A 123 2.66 8.45 -8.59
N ILE A 124 2.01 7.29 -8.78
CA ILE A 124 1.46 6.92 -10.11
C ILE A 124 0.44 7.94 -10.61
N TRP A 125 -0.49 8.36 -9.75
CA TRP A 125 -1.50 9.34 -10.15
C TRP A 125 -0.91 10.73 -10.37
N ASP A 126 0.02 11.14 -9.50
CA ASP A 126 0.71 12.42 -9.62
C ASP A 126 1.51 12.52 -10.92
N LEU A 127 2.16 11.42 -11.33
CA LEU A 127 3.01 11.39 -12.51
C LEU A 127 2.28 11.04 -13.82
N ASP A 128 1.07 10.50 -13.75
CA ASP A 128 0.33 10.02 -14.94
C ASP A 128 -0.82 10.95 -15.37
N ARG A 129 -1.42 11.78 -14.47
CA ARG A 129 -2.77 12.29 -14.72
C ARG A 129 -3.00 13.80 -14.67
N TYR A 130 -2.13 14.60 -14.05
CA TYR A 130 -2.62 15.94 -13.65
C TYR A 130 -2.10 17.12 -14.45
N THR A 131 -0.83 17.20 -14.81
CA THR A 131 -0.27 18.37 -15.50
C THR A 131 0.86 17.97 -16.46
N ASP A 132 1.27 18.90 -17.31
CA ASP A 132 2.45 18.70 -18.17
C ASP A 132 3.77 18.81 -17.37
N GLN A 133 3.75 19.52 -16.24
CA GLN A 133 4.90 19.67 -15.31
C GLN A 133 4.84 18.68 -14.14
N ARG A 134 4.40 17.46 -14.39
CA ARG A 134 4.05 16.44 -13.37
C ARG A 134 5.13 16.20 -12.32
N LEU A 135 6.38 16.11 -12.75
CA LEU A 135 7.48 15.81 -11.84
C LEU A 135 7.82 16.99 -10.93
N GLU A 136 7.81 18.23 -11.44
CA GLU A 136 8.07 19.42 -10.64
C GLU A 136 6.94 19.71 -9.65
N ASP A 137 5.70 19.54 -10.10
CA ASP A 137 4.53 19.61 -9.22
C ASP A 137 4.58 18.55 -8.12
N TYR A 138 5.00 17.32 -8.47
CA TYR A 138 5.15 16.23 -7.52
C TYR A 138 6.20 16.53 -6.45
N LYS A 139 7.38 17.04 -6.86
CA LYS A 139 8.43 17.46 -5.92
C LYS A 139 7.94 18.54 -4.95
N THR A 140 7.32 19.60 -5.50
CA THR A 140 6.79 20.69 -4.69
C THR A 140 5.73 20.19 -3.70
N ASN A 141 4.88 19.28 -4.13
CA ASN A 141 3.83 18.70 -3.30
C ASN A 141 4.40 17.76 -2.23
N LEU A 142 5.47 17.02 -2.51
CA LEU A 142 6.18 16.19 -1.52
C LEU A 142 6.75 17.04 -0.38
N GLU A 143 7.44 18.14 -0.70
CA GLU A 143 7.97 19.07 0.30
C GLU A 143 6.85 19.59 1.21
N ARG A 144 5.74 20.04 0.61
CA ARG A 144 4.57 20.51 1.37
C ARG A 144 4.00 19.40 2.27
N LEU A 145 3.82 18.19 1.72
CA LEU A 145 3.31 17.06 2.49
C LEU A 145 4.17 16.82 3.71
N PHE A 146 5.48 16.61 3.53
CA PHE A 146 6.35 16.19 4.63
C PHE A 146 6.51 17.29 5.68
N GLN A 147 6.56 18.55 5.26
CA GLN A 147 6.51 19.66 6.19
C GLN A 147 5.22 19.65 7.03
N ARG A 148 4.05 19.52 6.37
CA ARG A 148 2.75 19.50 7.07
C ARG A 148 2.60 18.32 8.00
N LEU A 149 3.09 17.14 7.63
CA LEU A 149 3.07 15.95 8.51
C LEU A 149 3.84 16.23 9.80
N LYS A 150 5.02 16.85 9.72
CA LYS A 150 5.84 17.20 10.91
C LYS A 150 5.19 18.28 11.79
N GLU A 151 4.41 19.18 11.20
CA GLU A 151 3.69 20.23 11.95
C GLU A 151 2.45 19.70 12.67
N VAL A 152 1.78 18.68 12.09
CA VAL A 152 0.47 18.21 12.53
C VAL A 152 0.55 16.98 13.41
N LEU A 153 1.44 16.04 13.07
CA LEU A 153 1.51 14.76 13.76
C LEU A 153 2.37 14.82 15.01
N SER A 154 2.02 14.01 15.99
CA SER A 154 2.83 13.79 17.17
C SER A 154 4.25 13.35 16.79
N PRO A 155 5.32 13.85 17.44
CA PRO A 155 6.68 13.34 17.25
C PRO A 155 6.84 11.84 17.53
N GLN A 156 5.88 11.22 18.20
CA GLN A 156 5.85 9.79 18.50
C GLN A 156 5.20 8.97 17.39
N CYS A 157 4.56 9.62 16.41
CA CYS A 157 3.99 8.94 15.25
C CYS A 157 5.11 8.42 14.34
N LEU A 158 5.12 7.12 14.09
CA LEU A 158 6.01 6.52 13.10
C LEU A 158 5.46 6.81 11.70
N ILE A 159 6.13 7.69 10.95
CA ILE A 159 5.75 8.06 9.58
C ILE A 159 6.61 7.26 8.61
N ILE A 160 5.99 6.39 7.82
CA ILE A 160 6.66 5.51 6.86
C ILE A 160 6.29 5.91 5.44
N TRP A 161 7.24 6.48 4.71
CA TRP A 161 7.11 6.69 3.27
C TRP A 161 7.51 5.43 2.51
N ASN A 162 6.64 4.95 1.62
CA ASN A 162 6.94 3.81 0.77
C ASN A 162 7.21 4.27 -0.66
N THR A 163 8.31 3.84 -1.28
CA THR A 163 8.50 4.04 -2.72
C THR A 163 7.47 3.22 -3.51
N THR A 164 7.15 3.67 -4.71
CA THR A 164 6.23 2.96 -5.60
C THR A 164 6.89 1.71 -6.16
N MET A 165 6.19 0.59 -6.10
CA MET A 165 6.62 -0.69 -6.65
C MET A 165 6.90 -0.59 -8.15
N PRO A 166 7.74 -1.48 -8.74
CA PRO A 166 8.10 -1.41 -10.16
C PRO A 166 6.89 -1.42 -11.08
N ALA A 167 6.70 -0.33 -11.84
CA ALA A 167 5.66 -0.27 -12.86
C ALA A 167 6.08 -1.03 -14.13
N GLY A 168 5.09 -1.53 -14.87
CA GLY A 168 5.26 -2.17 -16.17
C GLY A 168 4.76 -1.29 -17.30
N TYR A 169 4.90 -1.81 -18.51
CA TYR A 169 4.24 -1.20 -19.66
C TYR A 169 2.73 -1.38 -19.52
N ARG A 170 1.97 -0.32 -19.69
CA ARG A 170 0.53 -0.47 -19.89
C ARG A 170 0.29 -1.11 -21.24
N ASN A 171 -0.51 -2.18 -21.28
CA ASN A 171 -1.05 -2.75 -22.52
C ASN A 171 -2.09 -1.78 -23.12
N SER A 172 -1.69 -0.59 -23.48
CA SER A 172 -2.49 0.31 -24.29
C SER A 172 -1.77 0.43 -25.64
N GLU A 173 -2.53 0.41 -26.71
CA GLU A 173 -2.14 0.66 -28.10
C GLU A 173 -1.57 2.09 -28.30
N VAL A 174 -0.93 2.65 -27.30
CA VAL A 174 -0.34 3.98 -27.34
C VAL A 174 1.04 3.84 -27.98
N PRO A 175 1.34 4.54 -29.08
CA PRO A 175 2.62 4.48 -29.77
C PRO A 175 3.78 4.75 -28.80
N GLU A 176 4.92 4.05 -28.98
CA GLU A 176 6.16 4.19 -28.20
C GLU A 176 6.67 5.64 -28.10
N ASN A 177 6.19 6.54 -28.95
CA ASN A 177 6.52 7.96 -28.97
C ASN A 177 5.64 8.85 -28.08
N SER A 178 4.68 8.33 -27.35
CA SER A 178 3.97 9.15 -26.38
C SER A 178 4.85 9.36 -25.14
N ALA A 179 5.00 10.62 -24.75
CA ALA A 179 5.92 11.15 -23.73
C ALA A 179 5.71 10.58 -22.29
N HIS A 180 5.12 9.40 -22.14
CA HIS A 180 4.69 8.86 -20.86
C HIS A 180 5.19 7.44 -20.64
N ASN A 181 6.51 7.32 -20.46
CA ASN A 181 7.07 6.08 -19.93
C ASN A 181 6.82 6.03 -18.41
N LEU A 182 5.67 5.47 -18.02
CA LEU A 182 5.28 5.33 -16.61
C LEU A 182 6.40 4.68 -15.77
N ARG A 183 7.14 3.74 -16.34
CA ARG A 183 8.25 3.07 -15.66
C ARG A 183 9.37 4.05 -15.29
N GLU A 184 9.78 4.90 -16.23
CA GLU A 184 10.82 5.91 -15.99
C GLU A 184 10.35 6.98 -15.02
N ASN A 185 9.11 7.44 -15.19
CA ASN A 185 8.51 8.42 -14.30
C ASN A 185 8.44 7.89 -12.85
N VAL A 186 8.10 6.61 -12.65
CA VAL A 186 8.08 5.98 -11.33
C VAL A 186 9.49 5.91 -10.73
N ILE A 187 10.52 5.58 -11.53
CA ILE A 187 11.91 5.57 -11.05
C ILE A 187 12.33 6.97 -10.60
N GLN A 188 12.05 7.98 -11.41
CA GLN A 188 12.36 9.38 -11.06
C GLN A 188 11.58 9.85 -9.85
N GLY A 189 10.26 9.57 -9.79
CA GLY A 189 9.40 9.91 -8.66
C GLY A 189 9.88 9.25 -7.35
N ASN A 190 10.30 7.99 -7.41
CA ASN A 190 10.86 7.29 -6.27
C ASN A 190 12.18 7.92 -5.81
N PHE A 191 13.06 8.27 -6.73
CA PHE A 191 14.30 8.95 -6.39
C PHE A 191 14.06 10.27 -5.67
N PHE A 192 13.18 11.13 -6.21
CA PHE A 192 12.89 12.40 -5.58
C PHE A 192 12.16 12.23 -4.24
N SER A 193 11.20 11.33 -4.15
CA SER A 193 10.49 11.11 -2.89
C SER A 193 11.40 10.56 -1.79
N ALA A 194 12.34 9.68 -2.14
CA ALA A 194 13.34 9.17 -1.20
C ALA A 194 14.27 10.29 -0.73
N THR A 195 14.75 11.15 -1.64
CA THR A 195 15.60 12.29 -1.30
C THR A 195 14.90 13.27 -0.36
N VAL A 196 13.64 13.60 -0.63
CA VAL A 196 12.86 14.51 0.21
C VAL A 196 12.52 13.87 1.56
N ALA A 197 12.20 12.57 1.59
CA ALA A 197 11.95 11.85 2.84
C ALA A 197 13.20 11.83 3.76
N ASP A 198 14.37 11.58 3.17
CA ASP A 198 15.66 11.63 3.90
C ASP A 198 15.93 13.04 4.47
N PHE A 199 15.76 14.08 3.65
CA PHE A 199 15.89 15.47 4.10
C PHE A 199 14.98 15.81 5.29
N HIS A 200 13.75 15.29 5.29
CA HIS A 200 12.80 15.44 6.38
C HIS A 200 12.98 14.43 7.51
N THR A 201 13.98 13.55 7.43
CA THR A 201 14.24 12.50 8.45
C THR A 201 13.04 11.59 8.72
N LEU A 202 12.29 11.24 7.64
CA LEU A 202 11.19 10.28 7.69
C LEU A 202 11.70 8.88 7.37
N ASP A 203 11.07 7.88 7.97
CA ASP A 203 11.34 6.48 7.63
C ASP A 203 10.92 6.20 6.20
N MET A 204 11.81 5.61 5.41
CA MET A 204 11.56 5.26 4.02
C MET A 204 11.75 3.77 3.79
N LEU A 205 10.74 3.12 3.16
CA LEU A 205 10.84 1.76 2.69
C LEU A 205 10.92 1.72 1.17
N ASP A 206 12.03 1.21 0.64
CA ASP A 206 12.22 1.07 -0.80
C ASP A 206 11.50 -0.17 -1.34
N MET A 207 10.17 -0.03 -1.52
CA MET A 207 9.34 -1.10 -2.10
C MET A 207 9.70 -1.36 -3.57
N HIS A 208 10.24 -0.39 -4.29
CA HIS A 208 10.74 -0.62 -5.64
C HIS A 208 11.90 -1.64 -5.64
N TYR A 209 12.84 -1.46 -4.74
CA TYR A 209 13.95 -2.40 -4.56
C TYR A 209 13.47 -3.79 -4.11
N HIS A 210 12.59 -3.86 -3.11
CA HIS A 210 12.10 -5.13 -2.58
C HIS A 210 11.33 -5.97 -3.59
N PHE A 211 10.71 -5.34 -4.58
CA PHE A 211 9.89 -6.03 -5.61
C PHE A 211 10.54 -6.10 -7.00
N ARG A 212 11.77 -5.61 -7.18
CA ARG A 212 12.46 -5.59 -8.48
C ARG A 212 12.65 -6.96 -9.11
N SER A 213 12.72 -8.01 -8.30
CA SER A 213 12.88 -9.40 -8.75
C SER A 213 11.57 -10.21 -8.78
N ASP A 214 10.46 -9.63 -8.31
CA ASP A 214 9.18 -10.31 -8.18
C ASP A 214 8.16 -9.89 -9.25
N LEU A 215 8.64 -9.45 -10.41
CA LEU A 215 7.78 -8.92 -11.48
C LEU A 215 6.73 -9.92 -11.98
N HIS A 216 6.93 -11.21 -11.74
CA HIS A 216 5.97 -12.27 -12.03
C HIS A 216 4.69 -12.20 -11.15
N LEU A 217 4.75 -11.51 -10.01
CA LEU A 217 3.61 -11.26 -9.13
C LEU A 217 2.78 -10.03 -9.54
N ARG A 218 3.27 -9.24 -10.52
CA ARG A 218 2.58 -8.05 -11.03
C ARG A 218 1.48 -8.45 -12.02
N CYS A 219 0.34 -7.77 -11.94
CA CYS A 219 -0.77 -7.96 -12.86
C CYS A 219 -0.43 -7.47 -14.28
N ARG A 220 -1.20 -7.93 -15.26
CA ARG A 220 -1.00 -7.59 -16.69
C ARG A 220 -1.21 -6.11 -17.01
N ASP A 221 -1.89 -5.36 -16.16
CA ASP A 221 -2.07 -3.91 -16.34
C ASP A 221 -0.80 -3.09 -16.06
N GLY A 222 0.27 -3.73 -15.59
CA GLY A 222 1.55 -3.10 -15.30
C GLY A 222 1.59 -2.26 -14.02
N VAL A 223 0.51 -2.19 -13.25
CA VAL A 223 0.37 -1.35 -12.06
C VAL A 223 0.04 -2.17 -10.81
N HIS A 224 -0.98 -3.01 -10.89
CA HIS A 224 -1.47 -3.77 -9.73
C HIS A 224 -0.66 -5.07 -9.52
N TRP A 225 -0.78 -5.60 -8.32
CA TRP A 225 -0.04 -6.78 -7.87
C TRP A 225 -1.00 -7.81 -7.28
N ASN A 226 -0.59 -9.07 -7.26
CA ASN A 226 -1.39 -10.18 -6.78
C ASN A 226 -1.40 -10.28 -5.23
N PRO A 227 -2.22 -11.17 -4.63
CA PRO A 227 -2.31 -11.31 -3.18
C PRO A 227 -1.00 -11.65 -2.49
N VAL A 228 -0.14 -12.46 -3.13
CA VAL A 228 1.16 -12.85 -2.57
C VAL A 228 2.08 -11.63 -2.42
N ALA A 229 2.09 -10.76 -3.43
CA ALA A 229 2.84 -9.51 -3.37
C ALA A 229 2.36 -8.60 -2.24
N HIS A 230 1.03 -8.46 -2.07
CA HIS A 230 0.50 -7.62 -1.00
C HIS A 230 0.81 -8.18 0.39
N ARG A 231 0.76 -9.50 0.60
CA ARG A 231 1.21 -10.10 1.85
C ARG A 231 2.71 -9.86 2.09
N LYS A 232 3.56 -10.00 1.06
CA LYS A 232 4.99 -9.67 1.17
C LYS A 232 5.18 -8.20 1.55
N TYR A 233 4.43 -7.30 0.94
CA TYR A 233 4.46 -5.86 1.27
C TYR A 233 4.11 -5.62 2.75
N THR A 234 3.02 -6.21 3.23
CA THR A 234 2.59 -6.12 4.63
C THR A 234 3.63 -6.69 5.58
N GLN A 235 4.27 -7.81 5.24
CA GLN A 235 5.36 -8.39 6.04
C GLN A 235 6.56 -7.43 6.17
N ILE A 236 6.96 -6.77 5.09
CA ILE A 236 8.05 -5.78 5.10
C ILE A 236 7.69 -4.60 6.00
N LEU A 237 6.48 -4.06 5.88
CA LEU A 237 5.98 -2.98 6.75
C LEU A 237 6.01 -3.37 8.22
N LEU A 238 5.47 -4.53 8.56
CA LEU A 238 5.41 -5.00 9.96
C LEU A 238 6.82 -5.26 10.52
N THR A 239 7.73 -5.77 9.71
CA THR A 239 9.14 -5.94 10.10
C THR A 239 9.78 -4.58 10.43
N HIS A 240 9.54 -3.58 9.60
CA HIS A 240 10.05 -2.22 9.84
C HIS A 240 9.44 -1.60 11.10
N ILE A 241 8.13 -1.69 11.27
CA ILE A 241 7.43 -1.20 12.47
C ILE A 241 7.99 -1.85 13.74
N ALA A 242 8.17 -3.17 13.74
CA ALA A 242 8.75 -3.87 14.88
C ALA A 242 10.17 -3.42 15.17
N ALA A 243 11.01 -3.30 14.15
CA ALA A 243 12.39 -2.82 14.28
C ALA A 243 12.43 -1.38 14.84
N SER A 244 11.59 -0.47 14.33
CA SER A 244 11.50 0.93 14.78
C SER A 244 11.07 1.05 16.24
N TRP A 245 10.30 0.09 16.75
CA TRP A 245 9.89 0.04 18.15
C TRP A 245 10.80 -0.83 19.03
N GLY A 246 11.89 -1.38 18.49
CA GLY A 246 12.82 -2.24 19.23
C GLY A 246 12.19 -3.57 19.67
N ILE A 247 11.17 -4.05 18.96
CA ILE A 247 10.48 -5.30 19.26
C ILE A 247 11.17 -6.45 18.54
N GLU A 248 11.74 -7.37 19.30
CA GLU A 248 12.24 -8.64 18.76
C GLU A 248 11.06 -9.60 18.52
N LEU A 249 10.96 -10.08 17.30
CA LEU A 249 9.95 -11.07 16.96
C LEU A 249 10.51 -12.48 17.07
N PRO A 250 9.71 -13.45 17.54
CA PRO A 250 10.15 -14.84 17.55
C PRO A 250 10.46 -15.28 16.11
N LYS A 251 11.62 -15.91 15.91
CA LYS A 251 12.02 -16.47 14.62
C LYS A 251 10.96 -17.47 14.17
N GLY A 252 10.22 -17.14 13.12
CA GLY A 252 9.16 -18.00 12.60
C GLY A 252 9.76 -19.32 12.09
N VAL A 253 9.20 -20.42 12.54
CA VAL A 253 9.40 -21.71 11.89
C VAL A 253 8.70 -21.60 10.54
N MET A 254 9.44 -21.68 9.43
CA MET A 254 8.85 -21.79 8.10
C MET A 254 7.87 -22.97 8.13
N PRO A 255 6.58 -22.80 7.77
CA PRO A 255 5.73 -23.94 7.56
C PRO A 255 6.36 -24.80 6.47
N GLU A 256 6.59 -26.09 6.77
CA GLU A 256 7.04 -27.03 5.75
C GLU A 256 6.10 -26.93 4.55
N ALA A 257 6.68 -26.73 3.37
CA ALA A 257 5.92 -26.70 2.13
C ALA A 257 5.19 -28.05 2.03
N SER A 258 3.87 -28.02 2.12
CA SER A 258 3.06 -29.23 1.86
C SER A 258 3.46 -29.77 0.50
N PRO A 259 3.78 -31.09 0.39
CA PRO A 259 4.19 -31.65 -0.88
C PRO A 259 3.07 -31.48 -1.90
N LEU A 260 3.37 -30.77 -2.98
CA LEU A 260 2.52 -30.69 -4.16
C LEU A 260 2.16 -32.12 -4.56
N HIS A 261 0.88 -32.43 -4.61
CA HIS A 261 0.39 -33.67 -5.19
C HIS A 261 1.02 -33.87 -6.56
N ALA A 262 1.89 -34.87 -6.65
CA ALA A 262 2.39 -35.35 -7.93
C ALA A 262 1.17 -35.80 -8.75
N ALA A 263 0.91 -35.08 -9.83
CA ALA A 263 -0.08 -35.48 -10.80
C ALA A 263 0.34 -36.85 -11.35
N SER A 264 -0.49 -37.85 -11.14
CA SER A 264 -0.35 -39.18 -11.71
C SER A 264 -0.34 -39.08 -13.23
N THR A 265 0.78 -39.45 -13.83
CA THR A 265 0.87 -39.71 -15.27
C THR A 265 0.06 -40.96 -15.57
N GLU A 266 -1.12 -40.80 -16.15
CA GLU A 266 -1.84 -41.94 -16.77
C GLU A 266 -1.13 -42.36 -18.05
N ASP A 267 -0.73 -43.63 -18.06
CA ASP A 267 -0.15 -44.34 -19.18
C ASP A 267 -1.14 -44.38 -20.38
N HIS A 268 -0.79 -43.72 -21.47
CA HIS A 268 -1.41 -43.99 -22.75
C HIS A 268 -0.80 -45.26 -23.37
N LYS A 269 -1.56 -46.37 -23.33
CA LYS A 269 -1.30 -47.55 -24.15
C LYS A 269 -1.63 -47.25 -25.61
N PRO A 270 -0.81 -47.64 -26.58
CA PRO A 270 -1.14 -47.56 -28.00
C PRO A 270 -2.13 -48.65 -28.38
N VAL A 271 -3.18 -48.26 -29.11
CA VAL A 271 -4.11 -49.19 -29.76
C VAL A 271 -3.51 -49.62 -31.09
N GLN A 272 -3.50 -50.93 -31.34
CA GLN A 272 -3.15 -51.57 -32.59
C GLN A 272 -4.22 -51.34 -33.65
#